data_c96cf5fc99cc0fcbed109f95c1d219f8
#
_entry.id   c96cf5fc99cc0fcbed109f95c1d219f8
#
_cell.length_a   1.000
_cell.length_b   1.000
_cell.length_c   1.000
_cell.angle_alpha   90.00
_cell.angle_beta   90.00
_cell.angle_gamma   90.00
#
_symmetry.space_group_name_H-M   'P 1'
#
loop_
_entity.id
_entity.type
_entity.pdbx_description
1 polymer ?
#
loop_
_entity_poly.entity_id
_entity_poly.type
_entity_poly.pdbx_seq_one_letter_code
_entity_poly.pdbx_strand_id
1 'polypeptide(L)'
;VRAGAVLANDVSMLGDEGMAGVIARTGVPIVVSHIRQGGHKGEVVQDVLNDLGAAVDLLVMAGVDRSNIIADPGIGFAKNTGQSLELMKYLGMLRSDIELPVLVGSSRKSFIGAVTGESVEDRRFGTAAAVALSIRGGADIVRVHDVKEMVRVAKMSDAIVRGSGQSGHG
;
A
#
# COMPACT_ATOMS: atom_id res chain seq x y z
N VAL A 1 5.88 12.02 -16.35
CA VAL A 1 4.74 12.07 -17.28
C VAL A 1 5.21 12.28 -18.71
N ARG A 2 6.00 13.35 -19.02
CA ARG A 2 6.50 13.59 -20.41
C ARG A 2 7.29 12.40 -20.98
N ALA A 3 7.97 11.62 -20.15
CA ALA A 3 8.73 10.43 -20.52
C ALA A 3 7.89 9.13 -20.53
N GLY A 4 6.55 9.23 -20.45
CA GLY A 4 5.64 8.08 -20.52
C GLY A 4 5.22 7.50 -19.17
N ALA A 5 5.56 8.13 -18.04
CA ALA A 5 5.03 7.70 -16.74
C ALA A 5 3.51 7.93 -16.69
N VAL A 6 2.77 6.91 -16.24
CA VAL A 6 1.30 6.89 -16.16
C VAL A 6 0.77 6.83 -14.72
N LEU A 7 1.67 6.75 -13.75
CA LEU A 7 1.38 6.70 -12.31
C LEU A 7 2.56 7.34 -11.57
N ALA A 8 2.28 8.22 -10.63
CA ALA A 8 3.26 8.73 -9.68
C ALA A 8 3.26 7.85 -8.41
N ASN A 9 4.44 7.58 -7.85
CA ASN A 9 4.56 6.87 -6.57
C ASN A 9 5.36 7.73 -5.60
N ASP A 10 4.64 8.44 -4.73
CA ASP A 10 5.25 9.29 -3.71
C ASP A 10 5.47 8.48 -2.42
N VAL A 11 6.74 8.46 -1.97
CA VAL A 11 7.15 7.79 -0.72
C VAL A 11 7.60 8.80 0.34
N SER A 12 7.36 10.08 0.09
CA SER A 12 7.76 11.18 0.96
C SER A 12 6.61 11.80 1.75
N MET A 13 5.39 11.30 1.57
CA MET A 13 4.17 11.87 2.16
C MET A 13 3.95 13.33 1.71
N LEU A 14 4.09 13.57 0.41
CA LEU A 14 4.04 14.90 -0.20
C LEU A 14 5.10 15.88 0.33
N GLY A 15 6.25 15.35 0.75
CA GLY A 15 7.37 16.17 1.24
C GLY A 15 7.97 17.10 0.18
N ASP A 16 7.70 16.89 -1.10
CA ASP A 16 7.97 17.84 -2.18
C ASP A 16 6.74 18.73 -2.37
N GLU A 17 6.86 20.02 -2.02
CA GLU A 17 5.79 21.02 -2.13
C GLU A 17 5.24 21.17 -3.56
N GLY A 18 6.01 20.82 -4.58
CA GLY A 18 5.60 20.85 -5.98
C GLY A 18 4.74 19.65 -6.42
N MET A 19 4.78 18.53 -5.69
CA MET A 19 4.19 17.26 -6.11
C MET A 19 2.68 17.37 -6.39
N ALA A 20 1.90 17.86 -5.43
CA ALA A 20 0.45 17.99 -5.56
C ALA A 20 0.05 18.82 -6.81
N GLY A 21 0.75 19.94 -7.03
CA GLY A 21 0.53 20.79 -8.22
C GLY A 21 0.88 20.10 -9.54
N VAL A 22 1.92 19.25 -9.56
CA VAL A 22 2.26 18.47 -10.76
C VAL A 22 1.17 17.42 -11.03
N ILE A 23 0.70 16.71 -10.03
CA ILE A 23 -0.35 15.71 -10.17
C ILE A 23 -1.66 16.36 -10.66
N ALA A 24 -2.07 17.47 -10.05
CA ALA A 24 -3.28 18.21 -10.46
C ALA A 24 -3.21 18.64 -11.95
N ARG A 25 -2.07 19.17 -12.40
CA ARG A 25 -1.91 19.62 -13.79
C ARG A 25 -1.82 18.47 -14.79
N THR A 26 -1.28 17.34 -14.42
CA THR A 26 -1.05 16.21 -15.34
C THR A 26 -2.19 15.21 -15.36
N GLY A 27 -3.02 15.17 -14.32
CA GLY A 27 -4.12 14.23 -14.16
C GLY A 27 -3.69 12.77 -14.01
N VAL A 28 -2.39 12.49 -13.80
CA VAL A 28 -1.95 11.11 -13.57
C VAL A 28 -2.33 10.66 -12.16
N PRO A 29 -2.72 9.39 -11.96
CA PRO A 29 -2.93 8.85 -10.61
C PRO A 29 -1.66 8.94 -9.75
N ILE A 30 -1.87 9.04 -8.44
CA ILE A 30 -0.79 9.06 -7.45
C ILE A 30 -1.00 7.99 -6.38
N VAL A 31 0.05 7.24 -6.08
CA VAL A 31 0.18 6.49 -4.82
C VAL A 31 0.83 7.42 -3.82
N VAL A 32 0.16 7.69 -2.70
CA VAL A 32 0.75 8.39 -1.56
C VAL A 32 1.05 7.40 -0.46
N SER A 33 2.35 7.22 -0.16
CA SER A 33 2.81 6.25 0.84
C SER A 33 3.06 6.94 2.17
N HIS A 34 2.47 6.40 3.22
CA HIS A 34 2.65 6.91 4.57
C HIS A 34 4.08 6.72 5.08
N ILE A 35 4.68 7.83 5.48
CA ILE A 35 5.92 7.87 6.26
C ILE A 35 5.82 9.00 7.29
N ARG A 36 6.26 8.74 8.54
CA ARG A 36 6.29 9.75 9.60
C ARG A 36 7.71 9.90 10.13
N GLN A 37 8.28 11.09 10.00
CA GLN A 37 9.57 11.40 10.62
C GLN A 37 9.44 11.34 12.15
N GLY A 38 10.42 10.73 12.83
CA GLY A 38 10.39 10.54 14.28
C GLY A 38 9.57 9.34 14.75
N GLY A 39 8.94 8.60 13.82
CA GLY A 39 8.19 7.36 14.11
C GLY A 39 6.85 7.58 14.81
N HIS A 40 6.28 6.52 15.34
CA HIS A 40 4.97 6.49 16.00
C HIS A 40 5.15 6.33 17.52
N LYS A 41 4.45 7.14 18.30
CA LYS A 41 4.48 7.11 19.79
C LYS A 41 3.18 6.55 20.39
N GLY A 42 2.16 6.30 19.57
CA GLY A 42 0.84 5.86 19.96
C GLY A 42 0.34 4.72 19.07
N GLU A 43 -0.95 4.70 18.81
CA GLU A 43 -1.63 3.70 17.97
C GLU A 43 -1.31 3.93 16.49
N VAL A 44 -0.44 3.11 15.94
CA VAL A 44 0.09 3.28 14.58
C VAL A 44 -1.02 3.30 13.51
N VAL A 45 -2.10 2.57 13.70
CA VAL A 45 -3.22 2.50 12.75
C VAL A 45 -3.93 3.85 12.66
N GLN A 46 -4.25 4.46 13.82
CA GLN A 46 -4.90 5.75 13.87
C GLN A 46 -4.00 6.87 13.36
N ASP A 47 -2.72 6.82 13.69
CA ASP A 47 -1.72 7.74 13.17
C ASP A 47 -1.68 7.71 11.63
N VAL A 48 -1.64 6.49 11.05
CA VAL A 48 -1.62 6.29 9.58
C VAL A 48 -2.89 6.81 8.93
N LEU A 49 -4.05 6.55 9.52
CA LEU A 49 -5.34 7.07 9.02
C LEU A 49 -5.37 8.58 9.02
N ASN A 50 -5.00 9.22 10.11
CA ASN A 50 -5.00 10.67 10.24
C ASN A 50 -4.03 11.33 9.24
N ASP A 51 -2.82 10.80 9.12
CA ASP A 51 -1.79 11.36 8.24
C ASP A 51 -2.16 11.19 6.76
N LEU A 52 -2.64 9.99 6.37
CA LEU A 52 -3.11 9.76 5.00
C LEU A 52 -4.34 10.60 4.67
N GLY A 53 -5.27 10.77 5.61
CA GLY A 53 -6.42 11.65 5.46
C GLY A 53 -5.98 13.08 5.14
N ALA A 54 -5.07 13.63 5.93
CA ALA A 54 -4.53 14.96 5.71
C ALA A 54 -3.80 15.11 4.35
N ALA A 55 -3.05 14.08 3.93
CA ALA A 55 -2.41 14.09 2.61
C ALA A 55 -3.41 14.03 1.46
N VAL A 56 -4.48 13.26 1.60
CA VAL A 56 -5.59 13.21 0.64
C VAL A 56 -6.25 14.57 0.51
N ASP A 57 -6.54 15.22 1.64
CA ASP A 57 -7.14 16.56 1.64
C ASP A 57 -6.26 17.59 0.93
N LEU A 58 -4.95 17.56 1.17
CA LEU A 58 -3.98 18.41 0.46
C LEU A 58 -4.00 18.17 -1.06
N LEU A 59 -4.06 16.93 -1.51
CA LEU A 59 -4.15 16.59 -2.95
C LEU A 59 -5.45 17.11 -3.56
N VAL A 60 -6.59 16.90 -2.88
CA VAL A 60 -7.91 17.35 -3.35
C VAL A 60 -7.96 18.87 -3.39
N MET A 61 -7.46 19.58 -2.38
CA MET A 61 -7.35 21.04 -2.36
C MET A 61 -6.46 21.58 -3.48
N ALA A 62 -5.45 20.86 -3.89
CA ALA A 62 -4.60 21.19 -5.04
C ALA A 62 -5.28 20.93 -6.40
N GLY A 63 -6.49 20.35 -6.42
CA GLY A 63 -7.26 20.04 -7.63
C GLY A 63 -7.06 18.64 -8.18
N VAL A 64 -6.48 17.71 -7.40
CA VAL A 64 -6.40 16.28 -7.79
C VAL A 64 -7.77 15.63 -7.58
N ASP A 65 -8.25 14.92 -8.61
CA ASP A 65 -9.46 14.11 -8.48
C ASP A 65 -9.23 12.98 -7.45
N ARG A 66 -10.13 12.83 -6.47
CA ARG A 66 -10.05 11.82 -5.43
C ARG A 66 -9.96 10.39 -6.01
N SER A 67 -10.58 10.15 -7.16
CA SER A 67 -10.52 8.86 -7.87
C SER A 67 -9.13 8.51 -8.42
N ASN A 68 -8.23 9.49 -8.51
CA ASN A 68 -6.84 9.33 -8.94
C ASN A 68 -5.87 9.13 -7.77
N ILE A 69 -6.37 9.03 -6.53
CA ILE A 69 -5.53 8.86 -5.34
C ILE A 69 -5.58 7.41 -4.87
N ILE A 70 -4.42 6.83 -4.61
CA ILE A 70 -4.22 5.49 -4.07
C ILE A 70 -3.45 5.65 -2.76
N ALA A 71 -3.96 5.09 -1.67
CA ALA A 71 -3.31 5.13 -0.37
C ALA A 71 -2.38 3.93 -0.17
N ASP A 72 -1.17 4.16 0.35
CA ASP A 72 -0.25 3.09 0.81
C ASP A 72 0.04 3.31 2.29
N PRO A 73 -0.33 2.40 3.21
CA PRO A 73 -0.08 2.54 4.64
C PRO A 73 1.40 2.52 5.01
N GLY A 74 2.29 2.33 4.04
CA GLY A 74 3.72 2.42 4.23
C GLY A 74 4.27 1.33 5.16
N ILE A 75 3.81 0.08 5.02
CA ILE A 75 4.31 -1.05 5.81
C ILE A 75 5.84 -1.08 5.78
N GLY A 76 6.49 -1.05 6.94
CA GLY A 76 7.95 -1.08 7.07
C GLY A 76 8.67 0.24 6.76
N PHE A 77 7.97 1.34 6.43
CA PHE A 77 8.55 2.68 6.33
C PHE A 77 8.44 3.40 7.67
N ALA A 78 9.59 3.72 8.29
CA ALA A 78 9.67 4.34 9.63
C ALA A 78 8.78 3.66 10.69
N LYS A 79 8.60 2.35 10.57
CA LYS A 79 7.79 1.49 11.45
C LYS A 79 8.60 0.29 11.90
N ASN A 80 8.54 -0.03 13.18
CA ASN A 80 9.14 -1.24 13.72
C ASN A 80 8.33 -2.51 13.31
N THR A 81 8.84 -3.69 13.68
CA THR A 81 8.19 -4.97 13.34
C THR A 81 6.78 -5.06 13.91
N GLY A 82 6.57 -4.71 15.18
CA GLY A 82 5.26 -4.75 15.82
C GLY A 82 4.25 -3.86 15.11
N GLN A 83 4.62 -2.61 14.82
CA GLN A 83 3.78 -1.65 14.10
C GLN A 83 3.45 -2.11 12.68
N SER A 84 4.41 -2.73 11.98
CA SER A 84 4.17 -3.28 10.65
C SER A 84 3.17 -4.44 10.67
N LEU A 85 3.28 -5.34 11.66
CA LEU A 85 2.35 -6.44 11.87
C LEU A 85 0.97 -5.95 12.28
N GLU A 86 0.90 -4.92 13.12
CA GLU A 86 -0.36 -4.31 13.56
C GLU A 86 -1.12 -3.68 12.38
N LEU A 87 -0.45 -2.92 11.51
CA LEU A 87 -1.05 -2.39 10.29
C LEU A 87 -1.56 -3.50 9.36
N MET A 88 -0.79 -4.59 9.21
CA MET A 88 -1.23 -5.75 8.43
C MET A 88 -2.49 -6.40 9.04
N LYS A 89 -2.54 -6.52 10.37
CA LYS A 89 -3.69 -7.08 11.10
C LYS A 89 -4.96 -6.25 10.90
N TYR A 90 -4.84 -4.93 10.94
CA TYR A 90 -5.97 -4.00 10.87
C TYR A 90 -6.17 -3.38 9.47
N LEU A 91 -5.57 -3.97 8.44
CA LEU A 91 -5.65 -3.44 7.08
C LEU A 91 -7.09 -3.30 6.57
N GLY A 92 -7.98 -4.22 6.94
CA GLY A 92 -9.40 -4.16 6.56
C GLY A 92 -10.12 -2.94 7.13
N MET A 93 -9.85 -2.58 8.38
CA MET A 93 -10.36 -1.38 9.00
C MET A 93 -9.79 -0.13 8.28
N LEU A 94 -8.48 -0.08 8.07
CA LEU A 94 -7.82 1.02 7.37
C LEU A 94 -8.41 1.21 5.96
N ARG A 95 -8.62 0.12 5.21
CA ARG A 95 -9.24 0.16 3.87
C ARG A 95 -10.66 0.72 3.91
N SER A 96 -11.44 0.33 4.93
CA SER A 96 -12.82 0.82 5.12
C SER A 96 -12.86 2.31 5.44
N ASP A 97 -11.99 2.76 6.35
CA ASP A 97 -12.04 4.12 6.88
C ASP A 97 -11.48 5.17 5.90
N ILE A 98 -10.47 4.79 5.08
CA ILE A 98 -9.88 5.72 4.11
C ILE A 98 -10.73 5.89 2.84
N GLU A 99 -11.57 4.92 2.53
CA GLU A 99 -12.46 4.92 1.35
C GLU A 99 -11.75 5.19 0.01
N LEU A 100 -10.49 4.75 -0.12
CA LEU A 100 -9.66 4.86 -1.32
C LEU A 100 -9.11 3.49 -1.71
N PRO A 101 -8.72 3.26 -2.96
CA PRO A 101 -7.90 2.10 -3.30
C PRO A 101 -6.64 2.04 -2.44
N VAL A 102 -6.32 0.86 -1.91
CA VAL A 102 -5.15 0.66 -1.04
C VAL A 102 -4.09 -0.19 -1.73
N LEU A 103 -2.88 0.35 -1.79
CA LEU A 103 -1.69 -0.37 -2.21
C LEU A 103 -0.89 -0.84 -1.00
N VAL A 104 -0.46 -2.10 -1.01
CA VAL A 104 0.42 -2.66 0.04
C VAL A 104 1.73 -3.16 -0.55
N GLY A 105 2.83 -2.62 -0.05
CA GLY A 105 4.19 -3.02 -0.39
C GLY A 105 4.88 -3.74 0.78
N SER A 106 4.64 -5.03 0.96
CA SER A 106 5.22 -5.83 2.05
C SER A 106 6.42 -6.68 1.64
N SER A 107 6.72 -6.76 0.33
CA SER A 107 7.69 -7.70 -0.24
C SER A 107 9.11 -7.52 0.30
N ARG A 108 9.68 -8.61 0.81
CA ARG A 108 11.05 -8.73 1.35
C ARG A 108 11.39 -7.78 2.50
N LYS A 109 10.39 -7.14 3.11
CA LYS A 109 10.60 -6.15 4.18
C LYS A 109 11.13 -6.77 5.47
N SER A 110 11.79 -5.92 6.29
CA SER A 110 12.51 -6.34 7.50
C SER A 110 11.64 -7.05 8.52
N PHE A 111 10.36 -6.68 8.65
CA PHE A 111 9.44 -7.33 9.60
C PHE A 111 9.25 -8.82 9.29
N ILE A 112 9.32 -9.24 8.00
CA ILE A 112 9.24 -10.65 7.60
C ILE A 112 10.46 -11.39 8.15
N GLY A 113 11.68 -10.89 7.88
CA GLY A 113 12.89 -11.51 8.41
C GLY A 113 12.97 -11.51 9.95
N ALA A 114 12.43 -10.47 10.60
CA ALA A 114 12.36 -10.42 12.06
C ALA A 114 11.46 -11.52 12.67
N VAL A 115 10.44 -11.96 11.94
CA VAL A 115 9.52 -13.03 12.36
C VAL A 115 10.04 -14.41 11.97
N THR A 116 10.58 -14.54 10.74
CA THR A 116 10.94 -15.85 10.16
C THR A 116 12.40 -16.24 10.41
N GLY A 117 13.27 -15.28 10.76
CA GLY A 117 14.71 -15.47 10.84
C GLY A 117 15.42 -15.48 9.48
N GLU A 118 14.69 -15.23 8.39
CA GLU A 118 15.22 -15.39 7.02
C GLU A 118 16.03 -14.19 6.53
N SER A 119 17.02 -14.46 5.69
CA SER A 119 17.75 -13.44 4.92
C SER A 119 16.82 -12.74 3.92
N VAL A 120 17.23 -11.60 3.37
CA VAL A 120 16.39 -10.83 2.43
C VAL A 120 16.01 -11.67 1.19
N GLU A 121 16.95 -12.49 0.72
CA GLU A 121 16.80 -13.33 -0.47
C GLU A 121 15.79 -14.46 -0.25
N ASP A 122 15.67 -14.95 0.99
CA ASP A 122 14.85 -16.11 1.34
C ASP A 122 13.42 -15.75 1.75
N ARG A 123 13.11 -14.47 1.95
CA ARG A 123 11.78 -13.96 2.42
C ARG A 123 10.63 -14.18 1.43
N ARG A 124 10.78 -15.06 0.45
CA ARG A 124 9.75 -15.28 -0.57
C ARG A 124 8.46 -15.86 0.02
N PHE A 125 8.57 -16.86 0.88
CA PHE A 125 7.40 -17.48 1.51
C PHE A 125 6.71 -16.53 2.50
N GLY A 126 7.48 -15.79 3.30
CA GLY A 126 6.94 -14.76 4.18
C GLY A 126 6.28 -13.63 3.39
N THR A 127 6.85 -13.25 2.23
CA THR A 127 6.22 -12.31 1.30
C THR A 127 4.89 -12.84 0.76
N ALA A 128 4.84 -14.13 0.36
CA ALA A 128 3.62 -14.76 -0.15
C ALA A 128 2.49 -14.74 0.90
N ALA A 129 2.81 -15.08 2.15
CA ALA A 129 1.87 -15.00 3.26
C ALA A 129 1.37 -13.56 3.48
N ALA A 130 2.28 -12.58 3.49
CA ALA A 130 1.93 -11.17 3.65
C ALA A 130 1.05 -10.66 2.50
N VAL A 131 1.33 -11.06 1.25
CA VAL A 131 0.51 -10.73 0.06
C VAL A 131 -0.90 -11.32 0.20
N ALA A 132 -1.02 -12.60 0.53
CA ALA A 132 -2.32 -13.26 0.69
C ALA A 132 -3.17 -12.59 1.79
N LEU A 133 -2.55 -12.27 2.93
CA LEU A 133 -3.22 -11.57 4.03
C LEU A 133 -3.56 -10.11 3.68
N SER A 134 -2.75 -9.43 2.87
CA SER A 134 -3.07 -8.09 2.36
C SER A 134 -4.33 -8.12 1.49
N ILE A 135 -4.44 -9.09 0.58
CA ILE A 135 -5.62 -9.27 -0.28
C ILE A 135 -6.85 -9.58 0.56
N ARG A 136 -6.72 -10.47 1.57
CA ARG A 136 -7.81 -10.75 2.51
C ARG A 136 -8.21 -9.50 3.30
N GLY A 137 -7.28 -8.64 3.65
CA GLY A 137 -7.51 -7.34 4.30
C GLY A 137 -8.02 -6.25 3.35
N GLY A 138 -8.31 -6.56 2.08
CA GLY A 138 -8.92 -5.63 1.14
C GLY A 138 -7.93 -4.79 0.33
N ALA A 139 -6.64 -5.14 0.29
CA ALA A 139 -5.71 -4.47 -0.60
C ALA A 139 -6.16 -4.61 -2.07
N ASP A 140 -6.17 -3.49 -2.78
CA ASP A 140 -6.53 -3.43 -4.20
C ASP A 140 -5.29 -3.68 -5.08
N ILE A 141 -4.11 -3.28 -4.59
CA ILE A 141 -2.84 -3.41 -5.30
C ILE A 141 -1.79 -3.97 -4.34
N VAL A 142 -0.97 -4.89 -4.83
CA VAL A 142 0.22 -5.37 -4.11
C VAL A 142 1.49 -5.05 -4.91
N ARG A 143 2.45 -4.37 -4.26
CA ARG A 143 3.75 -4.04 -4.87
C ARG A 143 4.81 -5.02 -4.38
N VAL A 144 5.39 -5.78 -5.33
CA VAL A 144 6.26 -6.92 -5.04
C VAL A 144 7.51 -6.95 -5.91
N HIS A 145 8.58 -7.65 -5.44
CA HIS A 145 9.79 -7.90 -6.22
C HIS A 145 9.62 -9.13 -7.13
N ASP A 146 9.11 -10.23 -6.58
CA ASP A 146 8.99 -11.52 -7.26
C ASP A 146 7.63 -11.61 -7.98
N VAL A 147 7.43 -10.79 -9.03
CA VAL A 147 6.13 -10.62 -9.68
C VAL A 147 5.55 -11.93 -10.20
N LYS A 148 6.37 -12.75 -10.87
CA LYS A 148 5.93 -14.01 -11.48
C LYS A 148 5.32 -14.99 -10.45
N GLU A 149 5.94 -15.07 -9.27
CA GLU A 149 5.50 -15.91 -8.17
C GLU A 149 4.28 -15.31 -7.47
N MET A 150 4.33 -14.02 -7.18
CA MET A 150 3.29 -13.33 -6.42
C MET A 150 1.99 -13.15 -7.20
N VAL A 151 2.02 -13.10 -8.53
CA VAL A 151 0.79 -13.15 -9.35
C VAL A 151 0.00 -14.44 -9.12
N ARG A 152 0.70 -15.57 -8.92
CA ARG A 152 0.03 -16.85 -8.60
C ARG A 152 -0.60 -16.83 -7.21
N VAL A 153 0.10 -16.23 -6.24
CA VAL A 153 -0.42 -16.03 -4.89
C VAL A 153 -1.65 -15.12 -4.93
N ALA A 154 -1.57 -14.00 -5.65
CA ALA A 154 -2.68 -13.05 -5.78
C ALA A 154 -3.91 -13.71 -6.41
N LYS A 155 -3.76 -14.41 -7.54
CA LYS A 155 -4.86 -15.12 -8.19
C LYS A 155 -5.55 -16.13 -7.27
N MET A 156 -4.79 -16.91 -6.51
CA MET A 156 -5.36 -17.88 -5.57
C MET A 156 -6.05 -17.19 -4.40
N SER A 157 -5.45 -16.13 -3.86
CA SER A 157 -6.03 -15.35 -2.77
C SER A 157 -7.33 -14.67 -3.19
N ASP A 158 -7.36 -14.05 -4.38
CA ASP A 158 -8.57 -13.44 -4.93
C ASP A 158 -9.69 -14.45 -5.15
N ALA A 159 -9.39 -15.62 -5.68
CA ALA A 159 -10.37 -16.69 -5.87
C ALA A 159 -11.00 -17.14 -4.55
N ILE A 160 -10.21 -17.18 -3.45
CA ILE A 160 -10.71 -17.56 -2.12
C ILE A 160 -11.52 -16.42 -1.49
N VAL A 161 -11.03 -15.18 -1.59
CA VAL A 161 -11.58 -14.04 -0.83
C VAL A 161 -12.75 -13.37 -1.53
N ARG A 162 -12.64 -13.19 -2.85
CA ARG A 162 -13.60 -12.45 -3.68
C ARG A 162 -14.50 -13.36 -4.50
N GLY A 163 -14.24 -14.66 -4.48
CA GLY A 163 -14.87 -15.65 -5.35
C GLY A 163 -14.24 -15.66 -6.74
N SER A 164 -14.15 -16.84 -7.36
CA SER A 164 -13.82 -16.92 -8.76
C SER A 164 -14.99 -16.30 -9.54
N GLY A 165 -14.78 -15.12 -10.11
CA GLY A 165 -15.64 -14.64 -11.18
C GLY A 165 -15.59 -15.71 -12.28
N GLN A 166 -16.51 -16.65 -12.26
CA GLN A 166 -16.75 -17.53 -13.39
C GLN A 166 -17.34 -16.67 -14.51
N SER A 167 -16.45 -16.00 -15.26
CA SER A 167 -16.75 -15.74 -16.65
C SER A 167 -16.80 -17.12 -17.31
N GLY A 168 -18.04 -17.63 -17.46
CA GLY A 168 -18.29 -18.88 -18.13
C GLY A 168 -17.67 -18.85 -19.51
N HIS A 169 -16.79 -19.80 -19.74
CA HIS A 169 -16.49 -20.33 -21.05
C HIS A 169 -16.97 -21.77 -21.01
N GLY A 170 -18.25 -21.95 -21.38
CA GLY A 170 -18.75 -23.21 -21.90
C GLY A 170 -18.29 -23.37 -23.34
#